data_7887a4812653e1a88119db4a1425f036
#
_entry.id   7887a4812653e1a88119db4a1425f036
#
_cell.length_a   1.000
_cell.length_b   1.000
_cell.length_c   1.000
_cell.angle_alpha   90.00
_cell.angle_beta   90.00
_cell.angle_gamma   90.00
#
_symmetry.space_group_name_H-M   'P 1'
#
loop_
_entity.id
_entity.type
_entity.pdbx_description
1 polymer ?
#
loop_
_entity_poly.entity_id
_entity_poly.type
_entity_poly.pdbx_seq_one_letter_code
_entity_poly.pdbx_strand_id
1 'polypeptide(L)'
;VINQREKSFLIYSLFVLVIYVALIFIFKNTFSRMQNTEFVLFLFLISSIFEIASIKTLEFTGGKIETSASMVVHITVVFLLMPLEASLINASSGILYKLIKIPKERYPVSRYIFNFSQVAVSSYVSSIVFHSIVGQNFVWNILAVMICTMVYFILNNLFIFFGVYTLSKQDLREVLSKVISGPVLSMALFIPVVIIVYILYQYMGFIAIPVSLAAVLSIQIGNYYRYKYYEAKLEHLKLLAKSLEEKDRYTRGHSERVAELARKMARKLGFSPKMVERIYNAAFLHDIGKIGIPDHVLKKPTILSKEEMDIVKNHPVMGEDILREVDIFNNRESKWVRHHHERWDGTGYPDRLKGEEIPLPSRIIAVADVYEALTSDRPYRKALTKEEAREIMMKQMSGTVLDPDLVKLLFEILDEEGEEEKEK
;
A
#
# COMPACT_ATOMS: atom_id res chain seq x y z
N VAL A 1 -18.03 0.02 -26.89
CA VAL A 1 -18.86 -1.09 -26.32
C VAL A 1 -18.55 -1.17 -24.84
N ILE A 2 -19.54 -0.92 -23.98
CA ILE A 2 -19.38 -1.01 -22.51
C ILE A 2 -19.19 -2.48 -22.16
N ASN A 3 -18.10 -2.80 -21.45
CA ASN A 3 -17.82 -4.16 -20.98
C ASN A 3 -18.96 -4.64 -20.04
N GLN A 4 -19.27 -5.94 -20.02
CA GLN A 4 -20.33 -6.54 -19.21
C GLN A 4 -20.22 -6.19 -17.72
N ARG A 5 -19.01 -6.05 -17.18
CA ARG A 5 -18.75 -5.64 -15.78
C ARG A 5 -19.08 -4.18 -15.51
N GLU A 6 -18.77 -3.30 -16.43
CA GLU A 6 -19.19 -1.89 -16.31
C GLU A 6 -20.70 -1.76 -16.35
N LYS A 7 -21.41 -2.62 -17.10
CA LYS A 7 -22.89 -2.71 -17.06
C LYS A 7 -23.38 -3.18 -15.69
N SER A 8 -22.80 -4.24 -15.15
CA SER A 8 -23.15 -4.76 -13.81
C SER A 8 -22.88 -3.72 -12.73
N PHE A 9 -21.77 -3.01 -12.81
CA PHE A 9 -21.43 -1.94 -11.87
C PHE A 9 -22.38 -0.73 -12.01
N LEU A 10 -22.81 -0.38 -13.21
CA LEU A 10 -23.82 0.67 -13.43
C LEU A 10 -25.16 0.29 -12.79
N ILE A 11 -25.61 -0.95 -12.98
CA ILE A 11 -26.85 -1.47 -12.36
C ILE A 11 -26.75 -1.40 -10.84
N TYR A 12 -25.63 -1.84 -10.27
CA TYR A 12 -25.38 -1.73 -8.83
C TYR A 12 -25.39 -0.27 -8.34
N SER A 13 -24.76 0.63 -9.08
CA SER A 13 -24.72 2.06 -8.76
C SER A 13 -26.14 2.69 -8.74
N LEU A 14 -26.98 2.33 -9.73
CA LEU A 14 -28.36 2.77 -9.79
C LEU A 14 -29.22 2.16 -8.66
N PHE A 15 -28.98 0.92 -8.30
CA PHE A 15 -29.65 0.27 -7.17
C PHE A 15 -29.36 1.01 -5.86
N VAL A 16 -28.10 1.38 -5.59
CA VAL A 16 -27.73 2.16 -4.40
C VAL A 16 -28.39 3.55 -4.42
N LEU A 17 -28.49 4.19 -5.59
CA LEU A 17 -29.22 5.46 -5.75
C LEU A 17 -30.71 5.33 -5.43
N VAL A 18 -31.35 4.25 -5.89
CA VAL A 18 -32.77 3.97 -5.59
C VAL A 18 -32.98 3.78 -4.09
N ILE A 19 -32.07 3.07 -3.41
CA ILE A 19 -32.11 2.95 -1.94
C ILE A 19 -32.07 4.34 -1.29
N TYR A 20 -31.18 5.23 -1.73
CA TYR A 20 -31.10 6.59 -1.19
C TYR A 20 -32.40 7.36 -1.35
N VAL A 21 -32.98 7.36 -2.55
CA VAL A 21 -34.26 8.04 -2.83
C VAL A 21 -35.39 7.46 -1.98
N ALA A 22 -35.46 6.13 -1.85
CA ALA A 22 -36.44 5.48 -1.03
C ALA A 22 -36.33 5.87 0.46
N LEU A 23 -35.11 5.93 1.00
CA LEU A 23 -34.87 6.40 2.37
C LEU A 23 -35.35 7.84 2.59
N ILE A 24 -35.11 8.75 1.65
CA ILE A 24 -35.62 10.12 1.72
C ILE A 24 -37.15 10.13 1.79
N PHE A 25 -37.82 9.33 0.95
CA PHE A 25 -39.28 9.25 0.96
C PHE A 25 -39.84 8.72 2.27
N ILE A 26 -39.22 7.70 2.85
CA ILE A 26 -39.68 7.08 4.11
C ILE A 26 -39.53 8.02 5.29
N PHE A 27 -38.39 8.76 5.35
CA PHE A 27 -38.04 9.57 6.52
C PHE A 27 -38.25 11.09 6.32
N LYS A 28 -38.81 11.56 5.18
CA LYS A 28 -38.93 13.00 4.86
C LYS A 28 -39.65 13.83 5.92
N ASN A 29 -40.62 13.24 6.63
CA ASN A 29 -41.41 13.95 7.62
C ASN A 29 -40.83 13.88 9.04
N THR A 30 -39.80 13.06 9.26
CA THR A 30 -39.24 12.81 10.59
C THR A 30 -38.26 13.89 10.99
N PHE A 31 -37.57 14.54 10.00
CA PHE A 31 -36.51 15.51 10.24
C PHE A 31 -36.60 16.68 9.23
N SER A 32 -37.56 17.59 9.43
CA SER A 32 -37.93 18.58 8.41
C SER A 32 -37.52 20.03 8.69
N ARG A 33 -36.65 20.30 9.68
CA ARG A 33 -36.14 21.67 9.91
C ARG A 33 -34.83 21.90 9.17
N MET A 34 -34.85 22.70 8.10
CA MET A 34 -33.65 23.20 7.46
C MET A 34 -32.88 24.15 8.41
N GLN A 35 -31.60 23.98 8.50
CA GLN A 35 -30.69 24.87 9.20
C GLN A 35 -30.40 26.13 8.36
N ASN A 36 -29.73 27.13 8.98
CA ASN A 36 -29.33 28.35 8.29
C ASN A 36 -28.49 28.05 7.04
N THR A 37 -28.94 28.53 5.88
CA THR A 37 -28.34 28.26 4.57
C THR A 37 -26.85 28.61 4.52
N GLU A 38 -26.43 29.70 5.20
CA GLU A 38 -25.03 30.13 5.26
C GLU A 38 -24.15 29.09 5.96
N PHE A 39 -24.65 28.48 7.03
CA PHE A 39 -23.95 27.44 7.76
C PHE A 39 -23.81 26.14 6.92
N VAL A 40 -24.85 25.76 6.20
CA VAL A 40 -24.85 24.63 5.27
C VAL A 40 -23.82 24.83 4.17
N LEU A 41 -23.75 26.03 3.57
CA LEU A 41 -22.74 26.39 2.57
C LEU A 41 -21.33 26.37 3.12
N PHE A 42 -21.13 26.89 4.34
CA PHE A 42 -19.82 26.84 5.01
C PHE A 42 -19.32 25.40 5.20
N LEU A 43 -20.17 24.50 5.68
CA LEU A 43 -19.81 23.09 5.84
C LEU A 43 -19.57 22.39 4.50
N PHE A 44 -20.30 22.74 3.45
CA PHE A 44 -20.05 22.24 2.10
C PHE A 44 -18.67 22.66 1.59
N LEU A 45 -18.29 23.93 1.77
CA LEU A 45 -16.98 24.42 1.38
C LEU A 45 -15.85 23.72 2.14
N ILE A 46 -15.99 23.56 3.46
CA ILE A 46 -15.02 22.84 4.27
C ILE A 46 -14.92 21.39 3.83
N SER A 47 -16.04 20.69 3.68
CA SER A 47 -16.06 19.30 3.23
C SER A 47 -15.36 19.14 1.86
N SER A 48 -15.63 20.06 0.94
CA SER A 48 -15.02 20.07 -0.39
C SER A 48 -13.50 20.33 -0.34
N ILE A 49 -13.04 21.26 0.48
CA ILE A 49 -11.62 21.54 0.68
C ILE A 49 -10.89 20.30 1.22
N PHE A 50 -11.48 19.64 2.21
CA PHE A 50 -10.89 18.42 2.79
C PHE A 50 -10.89 17.24 1.84
N GLU A 51 -11.90 17.08 0.99
CA GLU A 51 -11.87 16.08 -0.08
C GLU A 51 -10.75 16.37 -1.10
N ILE A 52 -10.59 17.64 -1.50
CA ILE A 52 -9.53 18.06 -2.43
C ILE A 52 -8.14 17.91 -1.80
N ALA A 53 -8.00 18.28 -0.53
CA ALA A 53 -6.77 18.16 0.25
C ALA A 53 -6.50 16.71 0.73
N SER A 54 -7.39 15.75 0.44
CA SER A 54 -7.22 14.37 0.86
C SER A 54 -5.91 13.80 0.31
N ILE A 55 -4.96 13.65 1.20
CA ILE A 55 -3.63 13.14 0.93
C ILE A 55 -3.68 11.64 1.22
N LYS A 56 -3.19 10.82 0.29
CA LYS A 56 -3.01 9.38 0.49
C LYS A 56 -2.06 9.15 1.66
N THR A 57 -2.56 8.86 2.86
CA THR A 57 -1.76 9.04 4.06
C THR A 57 -1.37 7.81 4.83
N LEU A 58 -1.82 6.61 4.49
CA LEU A 58 -1.42 5.43 5.25
C LEU A 58 -1.22 4.23 4.34
N GLU A 59 0.04 3.95 3.99
CA GLU A 59 0.44 2.61 3.62
C GLU A 59 0.66 1.81 4.91
N PHE A 60 -0.36 1.08 5.35
CA PHE A 60 -0.21 0.03 6.35
C PHE A 60 0.07 -1.31 5.66
N THR A 61 0.65 -2.22 6.43
CA THR A 61 1.05 -3.58 6.08
C THR A 61 -0.02 -4.34 5.30
N GLY A 62 -0.07 -4.18 3.97
CA GLY A 62 -0.99 -4.96 3.14
C GLY A 62 -1.68 -4.23 1.99
N GLY A 63 -1.49 -2.92 1.83
CA GLY A 63 -2.10 -2.16 0.72
C GLY A 63 -2.09 -0.66 0.96
N LYS A 64 -2.34 0.11 -0.10
CA LYS A 64 -2.56 1.55 0.00
C LYS A 64 -3.97 1.78 0.55
N ILE A 65 -4.08 2.12 1.83
CA ILE A 65 -5.34 2.58 2.41
C ILE A 65 -5.37 4.09 2.19
N GLU A 66 -6.22 4.52 1.28
CA GLU A 66 -6.58 5.92 1.16
C GLU A 66 -7.52 6.27 2.33
N THR A 67 -6.95 6.58 3.49
CA THR A 67 -7.72 7.17 4.58
C THR A 67 -7.73 8.67 4.36
N SER A 68 -8.86 9.19 3.93
CA SER A 68 -9.07 10.61 3.76
C SER A 68 -9.51 11.24 5.08
N ALA A 69 -8.90 12.39 5.46
CA ALA A 69 -9.41 13.21 6.55
C ALA A 69 -10.84 13.70 6.29
N SER A 70 -11.30 13.66 5.04
CA SER A 70 -12.69 13.95 4.68
C SER A 70 -13.68 13.14 5.49
N MET A 71 -13.29 11.93 5.92
CA MET A 71 -14.15 11.10 6.75
C MET A 71 -14.47 11.70 8.11
N VAL A 72 -13.50 12.35 8.76
CA VAL A 72 -13.74 13.09 10.01
C VAL A 72 -14.72 14.23 9.75
N VAL A 73 -14.56 14.92 8.61
CA VAL A 73 -15.48 15.99 8.19
C VAL A 73 -16.87 15.43 7.90
N HIS A 74 -16.98 14.33 7.16
CA HIS A 74 -18.27 13.70 6.85
C HIS A 74 -19.05 13.34 8.11
N ILE A 75 -18.38 12.75 9.10
CA ILE A 75 -19.05 12.40 10.35
C ILE A 75 -19.36 13.65 11.18
N THR A 76 -18.50 14.66 11.14
CA THR A 76 -18.79 15.96 11.76
C THR A 76 -20.07 16.57 11.16
N VAL A 77 -20.20 16.56 9.85
CA VAL A 77 -21.40 17.01 9.14
C VAL A 77 -22.64 16.19 9.54
N VAL A 78 -22.48 14.86 9.73
CA VAL A 78 -23.55 13.95 10.15
C VAL A 78 -24.17 14.32 11.50
N PHE A 79 -23.38 14.76 12.47
CA PHE A 79 -23.92 15.17 13.77
C PHE A 79 -24.30 16.65 13.87
N LEU A 80 -23.84 17.49 12.93
CA LEU A 80 -24.18 18.92 12.90
C LEU A 80 -25.43 19.24 12.13
N LEU A 81 -25.75 18.46 11.10
CA LEU A 81 -26.84 18.73 10.16
C LEU A 81 -27.91 17.66 10.17
N MET A 82 -29.10 18.03 9.72
CA MET A 82 -30.19 17.10 9.50
C MET A 82 -29.86 16.07 8.42
N PRO A 83 -30.46 14.85 8.43
CA PRO A 83 -30.05 13.75 7.57
C PRO A 83 -29.97 14.07 6.07
N LEU A 84 -30.93 14.84 5.54
CA LEU A 84 -30.95 15.23 4.13
C LEU A 84 -29.77 16.17 3.79
N GLU A 85 -29.55 17.20 4.59
CA GLU A 85 -28.48 18.17 4.39
C GLU A 85 -27.11 17.50 4.51
N ALA A 86 -26.91 16.71 5.55
CA ALA A 86 -25.66 15.97 5.78
C ALA A 86 -25.33 15.06 4.59
N SER A 87 -26.32 14.33 4.08
CA SER A 87 -26.12 13.42 2.97
C SER A 87 -25.78 14.13 1.66
N LEU A 88 -26.48 15.24 1.36
CA LEU A 88 -26.22 16.02 0.14
C LEU A 88 -24.83 16.69 0.17
N ILE A 89 -24.44 17.29 1.30
CA ILE A 89 -23.14 17.92 1.43
C ILE A 89 -22.01 16.92 1.23
N ASN A 90 -22.03 15.81 1.98
CA ASN A 90 -20.99 14.82 1.92
C ASN A 90 -20.87 14.17 0.53
N ALA A 91 -22.00 13.83 -0.08
CA ALA A 91 -22.02 13.22 -1.42
C ALA A 91 -21.54 14.20 -2.51
N SER A 92 -21.96 15.47 -2.43
CA SER A 92 -21.58 16.48 -3.43
C SER A 92 -20.11 16.88 -3.33
N SER A 93 -19.55 16.97 -2.14
CA SER A 93 -18.11 17.27 -1.93
C SER A 93 -17.21 16.21 -2.58
N GLY A 94 -17.56 14.93 -2.45
CA GLY A 94 -16.83 13.84 -3.08
C GLY A 94 -16.87 13.85 -4.62
N ILE A 95 -17.97 14.35 -5.21
CA ILE A 95 -18.06 14.56 -6.67
C ILE A 95 -17.18 15.72 -7.10
N LEU A 96 -17.27 16.85 -6.40
CA LEU A 96 -16.49 18.05 -6.73
C LEU A 96 -14.98 17.76 -6.75
N TYR A 97 -14.49 16.98 -5.76
CA TYR A 97 -13.12 16.51 -5.73
C TYR A 97 -12.71 15.78 -7.01
N LYS A 98 -13.54 14.83 -7.48
CA LYS A 98 -13.24 14.03 -8.66
C LYS A 98 -13.27 14.83 -9.95
N LEU A 99 -14.19 15.79 -10.04
CA LEU A 99 -14.25 16.72 -11.17
C LEU A 99 -12.99 17.61 -11.28
N ILE A 100 -12.43 18.03 -10.14
CA ILE A 100 -11.24 18.91 -10.10
C ILE A 100 -9.96 18.11 -10.33
N LYS A 101 -9.82 16.92 -9.71
CA LYS A 101 -8.54 16.19 -9.65
C LYS A 101 -8.31 15.23 -10.81
N ILE A 102 -9.36 14.84 -11.56
CA ILE A 102 -9.28 13.87 -12.66
C ILE A 102 -9.77 14.46 -13.99
N PRO A 103 -9.23 15.60 -14.46
CA PRO A 103 -9.74 16.23 -15.69
C PRO A 103 -9.30 15.53 -16.98
N LYS A 104 -8.34 14.59 -16.95
CA LYS A 104 -7.73 13.97 -18.15
C LYS A 104 -8.18 12.54 -18.43
N GLU A 105 -8.73 11.83 -17.47
CA GLU A 105 -9.28 10.50 -17.68
C GLU A 105 -10.81 10.58 -17.72
N ARG A 106 -11.42 10.01 -18.75
CA ARG A 106 -12.88 9.85 -18.81
C ARG A 106 -13.33 8.92 -17.69
N TYR A 107 -13.62 9.52 -16.52
CA TYR A 107 -14.17 8.78 -15.41
C TYR A 107 -15.60 8.35 -15.77
N PRO A 108 -15.93 7.06 -15.79
CA PRO A 108 -17.25 6.59 -16.18
C PRO A 108 -18.36 7.18 -15.31
N VAL A 109 -19.48 7.55 -15.91
CA VAL A 109 -20.64 8.13 -15.19
C VAL A 109 -21.13 7.19 -14.07
N SER A 110 -21.04 5.88 -14.27
CA SER A 110 -21.37 4.87 -13.26
C SER A 110 -20.61 5.08 -11.94
N ARG A 111 -19.36 5.49 -12.01
CA ARG A 111 -18.54 5.73 -10.82
C ARG A 111 -18.91 7.03 -10.10
N TYR A 112 -19.37 8.05 -10.82
CA TYR A 112 -19.93 9.26 -10.18
C TYR A 112 -21.22 8.94 -9.44
N ILE A 113 -22.16 8.22 -10.10
CA ILE A 113 -23.41 7.80 -9.49
C ILE A 113 -23.15 6.95 -8.26
N PHE A 114 -22.24 5.98 -8.35
CA PHE A 114 -21.88 5.12 -7.24
C PHE A 114 -21.33 5.91 -6.04
N ASN A 115 -20.31 6.75 -6.27
CA ASN A 115 -19.68 7.50 -5.19
C ASN A 115 -20.64 8.48 -4.51
N PHE A 116 -21.51 9.14 -5.30
CA PHE A 116 -22.57 9.96 -4.73
C PHE A 116 -23.49 9.12 -3.84
N SER A 117 -24.06 8.08 -4.40
CA SER A 117 -25.11 7.29 -3.75
C SER A 117 -24.63 6.61 -2.48
N GLN A 118 -23.42 6.02 -2.49
CA GLN A 118 -22.88 5.31 -1.33
C GLN A 118 -22.57 6.26 -0.16
N VAL A 119 -21.98 7.45 -0.45
CA VAL A 119 -21.72 8.47 0.58
C VAL A 119 -23.02 9.05 1.09
N ALA A 120 -23.97 9.31 0.19
CA ALA A 120 -25.28 9.84 0.53
C ALA A 120 -26.06 8.90 1.47
N VAL A 121 -26.17 7.61 1.12
CA VAL A 121 -26.85 6.60 1.98
C VAL A 121 -26.15 6.49 3.34
N SER A 122 -24.83 6.36 3.34
CA SER A 122 -24.05 6.20 4.57
C SER A 122 -24.23 7.40 5.50
N SER A 123 -24.15 8.64 4.97
CA SER A 123 -24.36 9.86 5.75
C SER A 123 -25.80 10.00 6.24
N TYR A 124 -26.79 9.71 5.37
CA TYR A 124 -28.21 9.84 5.69
C TYR A 124 -28.59 8.92 6.84
N VAL A 125 -28.29 7.62 6.73
CA VAL A 125 -28.61 6.63 7.77
C VAL A 125 -27.87 6.95 9.07
N SER A 126 -26.59 7.31 9.01
CA SER A 126 -25.82 7.66 10.19
C SER A 126 -26.37 8.90 10.91
N SER A 127 -26.83 9.91 10.17
CA SER A 127 -27.46 11.09 10.75
C SER A 127 -28.82 10.77 11.40
N ILE A 128 -29.63 9.91 10.79
CA ILE A 128 -30.87 9.39 11.43
C ILE A 128 -30.51 8.72 12.76
N VAL A 129 -29.54 7.81 12.76
CA VAL A 129 -29.12 7.09 13.97
C VAL A 129 -28.65 8.08 15.05
N PHE A 130 -27.82 9.06 14.70
CA PHE A 130 -27.36 10.07 15.64
C PHE A 130 -28.54 10.82 16.26
N HIS A 131 -29.42 11.42 15.45
CA HIS A 131 -30.55 12.22 15.92
C HIS A 131 -31.63 11.43 16.66
N SER A 132 -31.66 10.10 16.49
CA SER A 132 -32.55 9.23 17.22
C SER A 132 -32.03 8.87 18.62
N ILE A 133 -30.74 8.99 18.88
CA ILE A 133 -30.09 8.60 20.14
C ILE A 133 -29.71 9.84 20.97
N VAL A 134 -29.31 10.94 20.32
CA VAL A 134 -28.85 12.15 20.97
C VAL A 134 -29.91 12.74 21.90
N GLY A 135 -29.51 13.14 23.09
CA GLY A 135 -30.41 13.67 24.13
C GLY A 135 -29.69 14.66 25.07
N GLN A 136 -30.22 14.82 26.27
CA GLN A 136 -29.64 15.76 27.24
C GLN A 136 -28.42 15.21 28.02
N ASN A 137 -28.21 13.89 28.00
CA ASN A 137 -27.13 13.26 28.75
C ASN A 137 -25.83 13.20 27.91
N PHE A 138 -24.75 13.78 28.42
CA PHE A 138 -23.46 13.84 27.77
C PHE A 138 -22.91 12.45 27.36
N VAL A 139 -23.06 11.45 28.23
CA VAL A 139 -22.59 10.08 27.94
C VAL A 139 -23.36 9.47 26.78
N TRP A 140 -24.68 9.62 26.74
CA TRP A 140 -25.51 9.17 25.64
C TRP A 140 -25.17 9.84 24.33
N ASN A 141 -24.79 11.12 24.37
CA ASN A 141 -24.37 11.85 23.17
C ASN A 141 -23.04 11.34 22.63
N ILE A 142 -22.08 10.99 23.49
CA ILE A 142 -20.84 10.33 23.06
C ILE A 142 -21.13 8.97 22.46
N LEU A 143 -22.00 8.18 23.04
CA LEU A 143 -22.44 6.89 22.49
C LEU A 143 -23.14 7.08 21.14
N ALA A 144 -23.98 8.09 20.95
CA ALA A 144 -24.60 8.43 19.69
C ALA A 144 -23.54 8.73 18.60
N VAL A 145 -22.49 9.52 18.93
CA VAL A 145 -21.37 9.81 18.04
C VAL A 145 -20.61 8.54 17.67
N MET A 146 -20.33 7.66 18.64
CA MET A 146 -19.66 6.38 18.36
C MET A 146 -20.50 5.49 17.45
N ILE A 147 -21.77 5.31 17.76
CA ILE A 147 -22.69 4.44 16.98
C ILE A 147 -22.88 4.97 15.57
N CYS A 148 -23.14 6.28 15.39
CA CYS A 148 -23.28 6.86 14.06
C CYS A 148 -22.00 6.76 13.24
N THR A 149 -20.83 6.90 13.87
CA THR A 149 -19.52 6.70 13.24
C THR A 149 -19.36 5.25 12.76
N MET A 150 -19.70 4.28 13.60
CA MET A 150 -19.66 2.86 13.24
C MET A 150 -20.62 2.55 12.09
N VAL A 151 -21.84 3.05 12.13
CA VAL A 151 -22.86 2.85 11.07
C VAL A 151 -22.36 3.44 9.74
N TYR A 152 -21.80 4.65 9.77
CA TYR A 152 -21.22 5.25 8.58
C TYR A 152 -20.12 4.37 7.98
N PHE A 153 -19.18 3.91 8.81
CA PHE A 153 -18.07 3.06 8.38
C PHE A 153 -18.54 1.74 7.79
N ILE A 154 -19.45 1.05 8.47
CA ILE A 154 -19.96 -0.25 8.04
C ILE A 154 -20.67 -0.11 6.69
N LEU A 155 -21.58 0.85 6.55
CA LEU A 155 -22.34 1.04 5.32
C LEU A 155 -21.42 1.46 4.17
N ASN A 156 -20.56 2.44 4.40
CA ASN A 156 -19.61 2.93 3.38
C ASN A 156 -18.72 1.82 2.84
N ASN A 157 -18.13 1.02 3.73
CA ASN A 157 -17.26 -0.08 3.34
C ASN A 157 -18.02 -1.27 2.71
N LEU A 158 -19.24 -1.53 3.16
CA LEU A 158 -20.10 -2.55 2.55
C LEU A 158 -20.41 -2.21 1.09
N PHE A 159 -20.79 -0.97 0.80
CA PHE A 159 -21.03 -0.52 -0.57
C PHE A 159 -19.75 -0.58 -1.42
N ILE A 160 -18.60 -0.12 -0.88
CA ILE A 160 -17.32 -0.21 -1.57
C ILE A 160 -16.97 -1.66 -1.88
N PHE A 161 -17.15 -2.57 -0.92
CA PHE A 161 -16.90 -3.99 -1.10
C PHE A 161 -17.68 -4.57 -2.29
N PHE A 162 -18.99 -4.37 -2.33
CA PHE A 162 -19.82 -4.85 -3.43
C PHE A 162 -19.46 -4.14 -4.76
N GLY A 163 -19.14 -2.84 -4.72
CA GLY A 163 -18.71 -2.10 -5.89
C GLY A 163 -17.40 -2.65 -6.48
N VAL A 164 -16.40 -2.91 -5.64
CA VAL A 164 -15.13 -3.52 -6.06
C VAL A 164 -15.35 -4.95 -6.56
N TYR A 165 -16.17 -5.74 -5.88
CA TYR A 165 -16.49 -7.10 -6.30
C TYR A 165 -17.12 -7.15 -7.70
N THR A 166 -18.05 -6.24 -8.01
CA THR A 166 -18.69 -6.18 -9.34
C THR A 166 -17.70 -5.81 -10.46
N LEU A 167 -16.63 -5.08 -10.16
CA LEU A 167 -15.63 -4.65 -11.11
C LEU A 167 -14.42 -5.61 -11.21
N SER A 168 -14.09 -6.32 -10.13
CA SER A 168 -12.90 -7.16 -10.06
C SER A 168 -13.10 -8.54 -10.70
N LYS A 169 -11.97 -9.19 -11.05
CA LYS A 169 -11.94 -10.63 -11.41
C LYS A 169 -11.64 -11.51 -10.19
N GLN A 170 -11.46 -10.91 -9.04
CA GLN A 170 -10.92 -11.55 -7.84
C GLN A 170 -12.01 -12.35 -7.11
N ASP A 171 -11.59 -13.41 -6.43
CA ASP A 171 -12.48 -14.19 -5.58
C ASP A 171 -12.99 -13.35 -4.40
N LEU A 172 -14.19 -13.68 -3.91
CA LEU A 172 -14.86 -13.00 -2.80
C LEU A 172 -13.96 -12.88 -1.56
N ARG A 173 -13.19 -13.94 -1.25
CA ARG A 173 -12.26 -13.96 -0.11
C ARG A 173 -11.12 -12.97 -0.26
N GLU A 174 -10.58 -12.83 -1.45
CA GLU A 174 -9.49 -11.90 -1.74
C GLU A 174 -9.94 -10.45 -1.65
N VAL A 175 -11.11 -10.13 -2.22
CA VAL A 175 -11.72 -8.79 -2.10
C VAL A 175 -12.03 -8.47 -0.63
N LEU A 176 -12.59 -9.45 0.12
CA LEU A 176 -12.91 -9.28 1.53
C LEU A 176 -11.67 -8.96 2.38
N SER A 177 -10.58 -9.70 2.17
CA SER A 177 -9.34 -9.46 2.91
C SER A 177 -8.75 -8.08 2.66
N LYS A 178 -8.84 -7.58 1.42
CA LYS A 178 -8.34 -6.25 1.02
C LYS A 178 -9.22 -5.11 1.54
N VAL A 179 -10.54 -5.31 1.57
CA VAL A 179 -11.50 -4.25 1.96
C VAL A 179 -11.71 -4.17 3.47
N ILE A 180 -11.54 -5.27 4.23
CA ILE A 180 -11.79 -5.25 5.69
C ILE A 180 -10.58 -4.81 6.51
N SER A 181 -9.36 -5.27 6.19
CA SER A 181 -8.20 -5.03 7.04
C SER A 181 -7.85 -3.56 7.23
N GLY A 182 -7.95 -2.77 6.17
CA GLY A 182 -7.67 -1.36 6.21
C GLY A 182 -8.71 -0.51 6.93
N PRO A 183 -9.99 -0.61 6.56
CA PRO A 183 -11.07 0.14 7.19
C PRO A 183 -11.23 -0.10 8.69
N VAL A 184 -11.08 -1.34 9.19
CA VAL A 184 -11.18 -1.62 10.63
C VAL A 184 -10.13 -0.86 11.42
N LEU A 185 -8.89 -0.81 10.95
CA LEU A 185 -7.84 -0.02 11.59
C LEU A 185 -8.13 1.48 11.52
N SER A 186 -8.61 1.96 10.37
CA SER A 186 -9.00 3.36 10.20
C SER A 186 -10.13 3.76 11.16
N MET A 187 -11.13 2.89 11.35
CA MET A 187 -12.21 3.09 12.29
C MET A 187 -11.71 3.27 13.73
N ALA A 188 -10.77 2.40 14.18
CA ALA A 188 -10.18 2.49 15.50
C ALA A 188 -9.43 3.82 15.73
N LEU A 189 -8.84 4.39 14.68
CA LEU A 189 -8.12 5.67 14.74
C LEU A 189 -9.07 6.88 14.67
N PHE A 190 -10.13 6.82 13.89
CA PHE A 190 -11.02 7.97 13.66
C PHE A 190 -12.10 8.15 14.74
N ILE A 191 -12.59 7.09 15.37
CA ILE A 191 -13.59 7.22 16.44
C ILE A 191 -13.14 8.17 17.57
N PRO A 192 -11.94 8.04 18.15
CA PRO A 192 -11.45 8.99 19.16
C PRO A 192 -11.38 10.42 18.65
N VAL A 193 -10.94 10.62 17.39
CA VAL A 193 -10.83 11.95 16.79
C VAL A 193 -12.21 12.61 16.65
N VAL A 194 -13.21 11.88 16.15
CA VAL A 194 -14.58 12.36 15.99
C VAL A 194 -15.22 12.69 17.35
N ILE A 195 -14.96 11.88 18.38
CA ILE A 195 -15.42 12.16 19.73
C ILE A 195 -14.80 13.46 20.26
N ILE A 196 -13.51 13.67 20.06
CA ILE A 196 -12.83 14.92 20.45
C ILE A 196 -13.44 16.11 19.72
N VAL A 197 -13.68 16.01 18.41
CA VAL A 197 -14.34 17.08 17.63
C VAL A 197 -15.71 17.39 18.20
N TYR A 198 -16.50 16.36 18.52
CA TYR A 198 -17.83 16.53 19.13
C TYR A 198 -17.75 17.21 20.50
N ILE A 199 -16.84 16.77 21.37
CA ILE A 199 -16.63 17.38 22.71
C ILE A 199 -16.22 18.85 22.56
N LEU A 200 -15.24 19.15 21.73
CA LEU A 200 -14.82 20.53 21.47
C LEU A 200 -15.98 21.39 20.94
N TYR A 201 -16.81 20.85 20.06
CA TYR A 201 -17.99 21.54 19.55
C TYR A 201 -18.99 21.89 20.66
N GLN A 202 -19.21 21.00 21.64
CA GLN A 202 -20.10 21.28 22.78
C GLN A 202 -19.59 22.44 23.65
N TYR A 203 -18.27 22.62 23.78
CA TYR A 203 -17.69 23.69 24.62
C TYR A 203 -17.39 24.98 23.87
N MET A 204 -16.97 24.90 22.60
CA MET A 204 -16.50 26.03 21.81
C MET A 204 -17.46 26.43 20.67
N GLY A 205 -18.54 25.66 20.48
CA GLY A 205 -19.45 25.87 19.34
C GLY A 205 -18.74 25.72 18.00
N PHE A 206 -19.09 26.55 17.05
CA PHE A 206 -18.59 26.49 15.68
C PHE A 206 -17.07 26.69 15.53
N ILE A 207 -16.42 27.35 16.49
CA ILE A 207 -14.96 27.57 16.48
C ILE A 207 -14.21 26.22 16.60
N ALA A 208 -14.81 25.23 17.24
CA ALA A 208 -14.24 23.89 17.34
C ALA A 208 -13.98 23.23 15.98
N ILE A 209 -14.80 23.53 14.97
CA ILE A 209 -14.72 22.90 13.65
C ILE A 209 -13.40 23.25 12.95
N PRO A 210 -13.09 24.54 12.65
CA PRO A 210 -11.85 24.88 12.00
C PRO A 210 -10.62 24.52 12.83
N VAL A 211 -10.67 24.57 14.16
CA VAL A 211 -9.55 24.18 15.04
C VAL A 211 -9.27 22.68 14.92
N SER A 212 -10.31 21.85 15.04
CA SER A 212 -10.16 20.38 14.91
C SER A 212 -9.70 19.98 13.51
N LEU A 213 -10.23 20.62 12.48
CA LEU A 213 -9.86 20.37 11.10
C LEU A 213 -8.40 20.78 10.82
N ALA A 214 -7.95 21.93 11.35
CA ALA A 214 -6.55 22.34 11.25
C ALA A 214 -5.61 21.32 11.91
N ALA A 215 -5.97 20.77 13.07
CA ALA A 215 -5.19 19.72 13.74
C ALA A 215 -5.12 18.43 12.89
N VAL A 216 -6.25 17.96 12.38
CA VAL A 216 -6.30 16.77 11.50
C VAL A 216 -5.49 16.99 10.23
N LEU A 217 -5.61 18.16 9.59
CA LEU A 217 -4.85 18.51 8.40
C LEU A 217 -3.34 18.56 8.68
N SER A 218 -2.94 19.13 9.82
CA SER A 218 -1.53 19.18 10.23
C SER A 218 -0.93 17.79 10.39
N ILE A 219 -1.66 16.86 11.02
CA ILE A 219 -1.24 15.45 11.15
C ILE A 219 -1.12 14.79 9.77
N GLN A 220 -2.06 15.04 8.87
CA GLN A 220 -2.01 14.47 7.52
C GLN A 220 -0.84 15.01 6.70
N ILE A 221 -0.62 16.32 6.74
CA ILE A 221 0.51 16.96 6.08
C ILE A 221 1.82 16.37 6.62
N GLY A 222 1.95 16.24 7.94
CA GLY A 222 3.11 15.63 8.57
C GLY A 222 3.34 14.19 8.11
N ASN A 223 2.30 13.37 8.06
CA ASN A 223 2.37 11.99 7.56
C ASN A 223 2.73 11.93 6.07
N TYR A 224 2.17 12.83 5.25
CA TYR A 224 2.49 12.92 3.83
C TYR A 224 3.96 13.26 3.60
N TYR A 225 4.49 14.28 4.26
CA TYR A 225 5.90 14.64 4.13
C TYR A 225 6.83 13.56 4.66
N ARG A 226 6.44 12.88 5.75
CA ARG A 226 7.18 11.72 6.24
C ARG A 226 7.21 10.60 5.20
N TYR A 227 6.07 10.26 4.59
CA TYR A 227 6.00 9.26 3.52
C TYR A 227 6.89 9.65 2.32
N LYS A 228 6.75 10.91 1.85
CA LYS A 228 7.57 11.43 0.74
C LYS A 228 9.07 11.44 1.06
N TYR A 229 9.43 11.72 2.30
CA TYR A 229 10.80 11.65 2.74
C TYR A 229 11.37 10.21 2.67
N TYR A 230 10.60 9.22 3.12
CA TYR A 230 11.00 7.81 3.01
C TYR A 230 11.08 7.34 1.56
N GLU A 231 10.11 7.72 0.72
CA GLU A 231 10.12 7.42 -0.72
C GLU A 231 11.37 8.00 -1.38
N ALA A 232 11.69 9.26 -1.13
CA ALA A 232 12.87 9.92 -1.67
C ALA A 232 14.18 9.29 -1.17
N LYS A 233 14.27 8.94 0.11
CA LYS A 233 15.43 8.19 0.65
C LYS A 233 15.66 6.87 -0.09
N LEU A 234 14.61 6.09 -0.28
CA LEU A 234 14.69 4.80 -0.97
C LEU A 234 15.13 4.98 -2.43
N GLU A 235 14.57 5.97 -3.13
CA GLU A 235 14.96 6.29 -4.50
C GLU A 235 16.44 6.73 -4.59
N HIS A 236 16.94 7.51 -3.62
CA HIS A 236 18.34 7.87 -3.56
C HIS A 236 19.26 6.64 -3.37
N LEU A 237 18.88 5.70 -2.51
CA LEU A 237 19.63 4.44 -2.35
C LEU A 237 19.64 3.62 -3.63
N LYS A 238 18.49 3.53 -4.33
CA LYS A 238 18.40 2.84 -5.62
C LYS A 238 19.26 3.52 -6.70
N LEU A 239 19.32 4.85 -6.71
CA LEU A 239 20.21 5.59 -7.62
C LEU A 239 21.70 5.36 -7.30
N LEU A 240 22.06 5.28 -6.01
CA LEU A 240 23.41 4.93 -5.59
C LEU A 240 23.78 3.50 -6.02
N ALA A 241 22.88 2.52 -5.84
CA ALA A 241 23.10 1.16 -6.30
C ALA A 241 23.28 1.10 -7.83
N LYS A 242 22.43 1.79 -8.61
CA LYS A 242 22.59 1.90 -10.07
C LYS A 242 23.90 2.58 -10.47
N SER A 243 24.32 3.62 -9.74
CA SER A 243 25.60 4.30 -10.01
C SER A 243 26.80 3.39 -9.70
N LEU A 244 26.66 2.50 -8.73
CA LEU A 244 27.67 1.50 -8.41
C LEU A 244 27.77 0.44 -9.51
N GLU A 245 26.65 -0.02 -10.06
CA GLU A 245 26.59 -0.93 -11.21
C GLU A 245 27.28 -0.33 -12.47
N GLU A 246 27.16 0.98 -12.71
CA GLU A 246 27.87 1.64 -13.82
C GLU A 246 29.39 1.64 -13.67
N LYS A 247 29.88 1.57 -12.42
CA LYS A 247 31.32 1.40 -12.15
C LYS A 247 31.80 -0.04 -12.37
N ASP A 248 30.94 -1.01 -12.09
CA ASP A 248 31.18 -2.42 -12.35
C ASP A 248 30.57 -2.77 -13.72
N ARG A 249 31.43 -2.75 -14.76
CA ARG A 249 31.05 -2.85 -16.21
C ARG A 249 30.10 -4.00 -16.55
N TYR A 250 29.86 -4.92 -15.63
CA TYR A 250 29.17 -6.19 -15.88
C TYR A 250 27.82 -6.32 -15.18
N THR A 251 27.45 -5.35 -14.36
CA THR A 251 26.26 -5.45 -13.50
C THR A 251 25.13 -4.49 -13.89
N ARG A 252 25.21 -3.87 -15.08
CA ARG A 252 24.18 -2.91 -15.50
C ARG A 252 22.79 -3.53 -15.53
N GLY A 253 21.89 -3.02 -14.68
CA GLY A 253 20.52 -3.51 -14.50
C GLY A 253 20.39 -4.86 -13.79
N HIS A 254 21.50 -5.40 -13.26
CA HIS A 254 21.53 -6.64 -12.49
C HIS A 254 20.61 -6.57 -11.25
N SER A 255 20.81 -5.56 -10.41
CA SER A 255 20.03 -5.41 -9.17
C SER A 255 18.52 -5.33 -9.43
N GLU A 256 18.10 -4.71 -10.53
CA GLU A 256 16.69 -4.62 -10.91
C GLU A 256 16.14 -5.99 -11.36
N ARG A 257 16.90 -6.77 -12.14
CA ARG A 257 16.50 -8.12 -12.56
C ARG A 257 16.46 -9.09 -11.39
N VAL A 258 17.45 -9.06 -10.50
CA VAL A 258 17.44 -9.85 -9.25
C VAL A 258 16.24 -9.50 -8.38
N ALA A 259 15.95 -8.21 -8.22
CA ALA A 259 14.80 -7.75 -7.43
C ALA A 259 13.45 -8.19 -8.02
N GLU A 260 13.30 -8.17 -9.35
CA GLU A 260 12.07 -8.65 -10.00
C GLU A 260 11.88 -10.17 -9.85
N LEU A 261 12.95 -10.96 -9.97
CA LEU A 261 12.89 -12.39 -9.70
C LEU A 261 12.51 -12.68 -8.24
N ALA A 262 13.16 -12.00 -7.30
CA ALA A 262 12.84 -12.12 -5.86
C ALA A 262 11.39 -11.71 -5.56
N ARG A 263 10.86 -10.68 -6.22
CA ARG A 263 9.45 -10.25 -6.13
C ARG A 263 8.50 -11.34 -6.59
N LYS A 264 8.76 -11.98 -7.74
CA LYS A 264 7.94 -13.06 -8.29
C LYS A 264 7.93 -14.26 -7.34
N MET A 265 9.10 -14.68 -6.86
CA MET A 265 9.23 -15.77 -5.89
C MET A 265 8.46 -15.46 -4.59
N ALA A 266 8.60 -14.25 -4.06
CA ALA A 266 7.90 -13.84 -2.84
C ALA A 266 6.38 -13.83 -3.02
N ARG A 267 5.86 -13.42 -4.20
CA ARG A 267 4.42 -13.50 -4.52
C ARG A 267 3.93 -14.96 -4.57
N LYS A 268 4.66 -15.83 -5.22
CA LYS A 268 4.31 -17.25 -5.36
C LYS A 268 4.31 -17.97 -4.01
N LEU A 269 5.18 -17.56 -3.08
CA LEU A 269 5.22 -18.02 -1.69
C LEU A 269 4.07 -17.45 -0.81
N GLY A 270 3.20 -16.61 -1.36
CA GLY A 270 2.05 -16.07 -0.64
C GLY A 270 2.38 -14.95 0.37
N PHE A 271 3.54 -14.32 0.26
CA PHE A 271 3.85 -13.16 1.10
C PHE A 271 2.89 -12.00 0.86
N SER A 272 2.60 -11.23 1.94
CA SER A 272 1.78 -10.03 1.82
C SER A 272 2.43 -9.01 0.85
N PRO A 273 1.64 -8.17 0.14
CA PRO A 273 2.15 -7.18 -0.80
C PRO A 273 3.26 -6.30 -0.22
N LYS A 274 3.15 -5.93 1.06
CA LYS A 274 4.18 -5.17 1.76
C LYS A 274 5.47 -5.96 1.93
N MET A 275 5.39 -7.23 2.30
CA MET A 275 6.56 -8.08 2.46
C MET A 275 7.23 -8.32 1.11
N VAL A 276 6.44 -8.51 0.05
CA VAL A 276 6.94 -8.62 -1.34
C VAL A 276 7.74 -7.38 -1.74
N GLU A 277 7.23 -6.17 -1.45
CA GLU A 277 7.93 -4.92 -1.76
C GLU A 277 9.20 -4.74 -0.92
N ARG A 278 9.19 -5.18 0.34
CA ARG A 278 10.38 -5.16 1.20
C ARG A 278 11.46 -6.11 0.69
N ILE A 279 11.09 -7.32 0.26
CA ILE A 279 12.02 -8.29 -0.34
C ILE A 279 12.59 -7.74 -1.64
N TYR A 280 11.75 -7.14 -2.48
CA TYR A 280 12.19 -6.46 -3.70
C TYR A 280 13.24 -5.38 -3.42
N ASN A 281 12.99 -4.50 -2.45
CA ASN A 281 13.91 -3.41 -2.12
C ASN A 281 15.23 -3.95 -1.52
N ALA A 282 15.18 -4.99 -0.69
CA ALA A 282 16.37 -5.64 -0.15
C ALA A 282 17.19 -6.31 -1.26
N ALA A 283 16.52 -7.01 -2.19
CA ALA A 283 17.16 -7.61 -3.36
C ALA A 283 17.78 -6.55 -4.28
N PHE A 284 17.09 -5.41 -4.48
CA PHE A 284 17.64 -4.31 -5.27
C PHE A 284 18.92 -3.71 -4.67
N LEU A 285 19.02 -3.73 -3.34
CA LEU A 285 20.11 -3.11 -2.59
C LEU A 285 21.11 -4.14 -2.02
N HIS A 286 21.01 -5.43 -2.41
CA HIS A 286 21.84 -6.49 -1.83
C HIS A 286 23.34 -6.21 -1.92
N ASP A 287 23.76 -5.57 -2.98
CA ASP A 287 25.14 -5.24 -3.32
C ASP A 287 25.58 -3.82 -2.93
N ILE A 288 24.74 -3.03 -2.24
CA ILE A 288 25.04 -1.62 -1.91
C ILE A 288 26.35 -1.45 -1.13
N GLY A 289 26.75 -2.46 -0.35
CA GLY A 289 28.00 -2.45 0.40
C GLY A 289 29.27 -2.47 -0.45
N LYS A 290 29.18 -2.78 -1.74
CA LYS A 290 30.30 -2.68 -2.69
C LYS A 290 30.85 -1.25 -2.81
N ILE A 291 30.09 -0.23 -2.37
CA ILE A 291 30.54 1.16 -2.30
C ILE A 291 31.77 1.32 -1.39
N GLY A 292 31.92 0.46 -0.40
CA GLY A 292 33.08 0.44 0.50
C GLY A 292 34.30 -0.31 -0.04
N ILE A 293 34.20 -0.97 -1.20
CA ILE A 293 35.32 -1.70 -1.81
C ILE A 293 36.19 -0.72 -2.62
N PRO A 294 37.51 -0.71 -2.42
CA PRO A 294 38.41 0.13 -3.22
C PRO A 294 38.31 -0.16 -4.73
N ASP A 295 38.32 0.90 -5.55
CA ASP A 295 38.16 0.81 -6.99
C ASP A 295 39.20 -0.11 -7.67
N HIS A 296 40.42 -0.17 -7.15
CA HIS A 296 41.48 -1.04 -7.70
C HIS A 296 41.19 -2.54 -7.49
N VAL A 297 40.40 -2.89 -6.46
CA VAL A 297 39.96 -4.27 -6.21
C VAL A 297 38.70 -4.56 -7.04
N LEU A 298 37.69 -3.67 -6.98
CA LEU A 298 36.41 -3.87 -7.67
C LEU A 298 36.57 -3.95 -9.20
N LYS A 299 37.46 -3.15 -9.79
CA LYS A 299 37.67 -3.08 -11.25
C LYS A 299 38.83 -3.93 -11.75
N LYS A 300 39.42 -4.76 -10.90
CA LYS A 300 40.59 -5.57 -11.26
C LYS A 300 40.26 -6.55 -12.39
N PRO A 301 40.99 -6.54 -13.51
CA PRO A 301 40.68 -7.40 -14.66
C PRO A 301 41.19 -8.85 -14.50
N THR A 302 41.96 -9.12 -13.42
CA THR A 302 42.56 -10.41 -13.15
C THR A 302 41.94 -11.08 -11.93
N ILE A 303 42.27 -12.34 -11.67
CA ILE A 303 41.83 -13.07 -10.48
C ILE A 303 42.26 -12.31 -9.23
N LEU A 304 41.35 -12.15 -8.27
CA LEU A 304 41.62 -11.49 -6.99
C LEU A 304 42.54 -12.36 -6.13
N SER A 305 43.44 -11.72 -5.38
CA SER A 305 44.19 -12.43 -4.32
C SER A 305 43.24 -12.82 -3.18
N LYS A 306 43.72 -13.64 -2.26
CA LYS A 306 42.93 -14.05 -1.09
C LYS A 306 42.53 -12.84 -0.24
N GLU A 307 43.45 -11.93 -0.03
CA GLU A 307 43.27 -10.68 0.74
C GLU A 307 42.25 -9.77 0.05
N GLU A 308 42.36 -9.62 -1.28
CA GLU A 308 41.40 -8.84 -2.07
C GLU A 308 39.98 -9.49 -2.06
N MET A 309 39.92 -10.83 -2.12
CA MET A 309 38.65 -11.57 -2.02
C MET A 309 38.01 -11.40 -0.64
N ASP A 310 38.82 -11.36 0.43
CA ASP A 310 38.32 -11.14 1.80
C ASP A 310 37.72 -9.71 1.95
N ILE A 311 38.30 -8.71 1.27
CA ILE A 311 37.75 -7.35 1.18
C ILE A 311 36.36 -7.41 0.49
N VAL A 312 36.28 -8.10 -0.67
CA VAL A 312 35.00 -8.23 -1.40
C VAL A 312 33.95 -8.96 -0.59
N LYS A 313 34.32 -10.04 0.12
CA LYS A 313 33.42 -10.80 0.98
C LYS A 313 32.83 -10.00 2.14
N ASN A 314 33.38 -8.83 2.45
CA ASN A 314 32.86 -7.98 3.50
C ASN A 314 31.71 -7.05 3.04
N HIS A 315 31.39 -6.99 1.72
CA HIS A 315 30.33 -6.10 1.24
C HIS A 315 28.94 -6.39 1.84
N PRO A 316 28.53 -7.64 2.19
CA PRO A 316 27.24 -7.86 2.82
C PRO A 316 27.15 -7.23 4.21
N VAL A 317 28.26 -7.23 4.96
CA VAL A 317 28.36 -6.57 6.28
C VAL A 317 28.28 -5.07 6.11
N MET A 318 29.08 -4.49 5.19
CA MET A 318 29.02 -3.05 4.88
C MET A 318 27.64 -2.63 4.37
N GLY A 319 26.97 -3.50 3.59
CA GLY A 319 25.60 -3.28 3.12
C GLY A 319 24.58 -3.24 4.26
N GLU A 320 24.68 -4.18 5.21
CA GLU A 320 23.87 -4.13 6.44
C GLU A 320 24.08 -2.82 7.19
N ASP A 321 25.34 -2.40 7.41
CA ASP A 321 25.66 -1.19 8.18
C ASP A 321 25.07 0.07 7.51
N ILE A 322 25.23 0.22 6.20
CA ILE A 322 24.64 1.32 5.42
C ILE A 322 23.12 1.34 5.57
N LEU A 323 22.47 0.18 5.43
CA LEU A 323 21.00 0.09 5.46
C LEU A 323 20.43 0.26 6.87
N ARG A 324 21.19 -0.06 7.91
CA ARG A 324 20.79 0.18 9.31
C ARG A 324 20.79 1.66 9.68
N GLU A 325 21.69 2.45 9.14
CA GLU A 325 21.73 3.91 9.36
C GLU A 325 20.55 4.63 8.68
N VAL A 326 19.93 3.99 7.70
CA VAL A 326 18.78 4.55 7.02
C VAL A 326 17.49 3.98 7.63
N ASP A 327 16.69 4.83 8.31
CA ASP A 327 15.45 4.46 9.03
C ASP A 327 14.36 3.77 8.16
N ILE A 328 14.63 3.46 6.90
CA ILE A 328 13.73 2.77 5.98
C ILE A 328 13.76 1.26 6.22
N PHE A 329 14.94 0.74 6.53
CA PHE A 329 15.17 -0.67 6.81
C PHE A 329 15.29 -0.87 8.31
N ASN A 330 14.38 -1.68 8.88
CA ASN A 330 14.57 -2.13 10.26
C ASN A 330 15.73 -3.13 10.32
N ASN A 331 16.25 -3.36 11.53
CA ASN A 331 17.34 -4.34 11.79
C ASN A 331 17.07 -5.75 11.21
N ARG A 332 15.83 -6.08 10.86
CA ARG A 332 15.48 -7.36 10.29
C ARG A 332 15.78 -7.43 8.79
N GLU A 333 15.53 -6.35 8.06
CA GLU A 333 15.67 -6.30 6.59
C GLU A 333 17.11 -6.07 6.18
N SER A 334 17.86 -5.26 6.93
CA SER A 334 19.30 -5.10 6.72
C SER A 334 20.05 -6.45 6.85
N LYS A 335 19.56 -7.35 7.74
CA LYS A 335 20.08 -8.70 7.85
C LYS A 335 19.81 -9.57 6.62
N TRP A 336 18.76 -9.30 5.84
CA TRP A 336 18.55 -10.04 4.60
C TRP A 336 19.65 -9.76 3.57
N VAL A 337 20.11 -8.50 3.54
CA VAL A 337 21.25 -8.11 2.73
C VAL A 337 22.56 -8.71 3.29
N ARG A 338 22.75 -8.72 4.62
CA ARG A 338 23.92 -9.34 5.23
C ARG A 338 24.09 -10.81 4.85
N HIS A 339 22.98 -11.57 4.76
CA HIS A 339 23.04 -13.02 4.63
C HIS A 339 22.79 -13.54 3.20
N HIS A 340 22.79 -12.69 2.17
CA HIS A 340 22.49 -13.14 0.80
C HIS A 340 23.60 -14.01 0.18
N HIS A 341 24.81 -14.03 0.76
CA HIS A 341 25.91 -14.92 0.39
C HIS A 341 26.12 -16.10 1.36
N GLU A 342 25.18 -16.30 2.29
CA GLU A 342 25.14 -17.55 3.04
C GLU A 342 24.78 -18.71 2.14
N ARG A 343 25.36 -19.87 2.39
CA ARG A 343 25.13 -21.08 1.61
C ARG A 343 24.32 -22.08 2.43
N TRP A 344 23.46 -22.82 1.75
CA TRP A 344 22.59 -23.79 2.39
C TRP A 344 23.35 -24.82 3.24
N ASP A 345 24.56 -25.21 2.80
CA ASP A 345 25.42 -26.15 3.50
C ASP A 345 26.19 -25.54 4.71
N GLY A 346 26.13 -24.22 4.92
CA GLY A 346 26.84 -23.51 5.99
C GLY A 346 28.27 -23.12 5.63
N THR A 347 28.69 -23.26 4.38
CA THR A 347 30.04 -22.84 3.92
C THR A 347 30.07 -21.42 3.37
N GLY A 348 28.96 -20.68 3.53
CA GLY A 348 28.82 -19.29 3.09
C GLY A 348 29.51 -18.26 3.98
N TYR A 349 29.18 -17.01 3.80
CA TYR A 349 29.69 -15.89 4.59
C TYR A 349 28.60 -14.80 4.71
N PRO A 350 28.64 -13.92 5.74
CA PRO A 350 29.73 -13.74 6.72
C PRO A 350 29.60 -14.62 7.97
N ASP A 351 28.39 -15.08 8.33
CA ASP A 351 28.11 -15.68 9.63
C ASP A 351 28.08 -17.22 9.62
N ARG A 352 28.17 -17.83 8.42
CA ARG A 352 28.14 -19.27 8.18
C ARG A 352 26.87 -19.95 8.66
N LEU A 353 25.75 -19.30 8.45
CA LEU A 353 24.44 -19.85 8.74
C LEU A 353 24.12 -21.02 7.81
N LYS A 354 23.39 -22.02 8.32
CA LYS A 354 23.07 -23.24 7.58
C LYS A 354 21.58 -23.47 7.46
N GLY A 355 21.13 -23.87 6.27
CA GLY A 355 19.76 -24.27 6.03
C GLY A 355 18.75 -23.17 6.40
N GLU A 356 17.80 -23.47 7.27
CA GLU A 356 16.75 -22.56 7.69
C GLU A 356 17.19 -21.48 8.68
N GLU A 357 18.40 -21.54 9.22
CA GLU A 357 18.99 -20.45 10.01
C GLU A 357 19.17 -19.19 9.13
N ILE A 358 19.37 -19.40 7.80
CA ILE A 358 19.44 -18.30 6.84
C ILE A 358 18.02 -17.72 6.67
N PRO A 359 17.84 -16.42 6.86
CA PRO A 359 16.53 -15.77 6.66
C PRO A 359 15.93 -16.10 5.29
N LEU A 360 14.66 -16.50 5.24
CA LEU A 360 14.01 -16.88 3.97
C LEU A 360 14.14 -15.79 2.87
N PRO A 361 14.01 -14.47 3.15
CA PRO A 361 14.29 -13.47 2.14
C PRO A 361 15.73 -13.49 1.61
N SER A 362 16.72 -13.77 2.44
CA SER A 362 18.12 -13.90 2.01
C SER A 362 18.30 -15.09 1.06
N ARG A 363 17.65 -16.23 1.37
CA ARG A 363 17.65 -17.40 0.49
C ARG A 363 16.99 -17.11 -0.87
N ILE A 364 15.89 -16.34 -0.87
CA ILE A 364 15.22 -15.89 -2.11
C ILE A 364 16.17 -15.02 -2.93
N ILE A 365 16.84 -14.05 -2.30
CA ILE A 365 17.80 -13.15 -2.97
C ILE A 365 18.96 -13.97 -3.55
N ALA A 366 19.53 -14.91 -2.80
CA ALA A 366 20.62 -15.76 -3.25
C ALA A 366 20.25 -16.57 -4.50
N VAL A 367 19.04 -17.17 -4.54
CA VAL A 367 18.56 -17.94 -5.71
C VAL A 367 18.38 -17.02 -6.91
N ALA A 368 17.78 -15.83 -6.72
CA ALA A 368 17.56 -14.86 -7.79
C ALA A 368 18.88 -14.31 -8.34
N ASP A 369 19.85 -13.98 -7.48
CA ASP A 369 21.17 -13.48 -7.83
C ASP A 369 21.97 -14.51 -8.64
N VAL A 370 22.02 -15.76 -8.17
CA VAL A 370 22.74 -16.83 -8.88
C VAL A 370 22.11 -17.09 -10.25
N TYR A 371 20.79 -17.13 -10.37
CA TYR A 371 20.12 -17.33 -11.67
C TYR A 371 20.43 -16.19 -12.63
N GLU A 372 20.30 -14.95 -12.17
CA GLU A 372 20.63 -13.77 -12.99
C GLU A 372 22.09 -13.77 -13.41
N ALA A 373 22.98 -14.11 -12.48
CA ALA A 373 24.41 -14.22 -12.76
C ALA A 373 24.74 -15.31 -13.80
N LEU A 374 23.99 -16.40 -13.86
CA LEU A 374 24.17 -17.48 -14.85
C LEU A 374 23.62 -17.07 -16.24
N THR A 375 22.53 -16.35 -16.28
CA THR A 375 21.78 -16.02 -17.51
C THR A 375 22.12 -14.64 -18.08
N SER A 376 23.06 -13.89 -17.49
CA SER A 376 23.58 -12.63 -18.00
C SER A 376 24.98 -12.81 -18.58
N ASP A 377 25.29 -12.00 -19.63
CA ASP A 377 26.63 -11.95 -20.22
C ASP A 377 27.65 -11.44 -19.20
N ARG A 378 28.78 -12.14 -19.08
CA ARG A 378 29.92 -11.74 -18.27
C ARG A 378 31.20 -11.73 -19.14
N PRO A 379 32.25 -10.97 -18.74
CA PRO A 379 33.45 -10.78 -19.58
C PRO A 379 34.10 -12.07 -20.03
N TYR A 380 33.97 -13.11 -19.23
CA TYR A 380 34.62 -14.41 -19.42
C TYR A 380 33.65 -15.50 -19.84
N ARG A 381 32.33 -15.19 -19.94
CA ARG A 381 31.30 -16.19 -20.23
C ARG A 381 30.05 -15.53 -20.84
N LYS A 382 29.58 -16.06 -21.95
CA LYS A 382 28.25 -15.72 -22.49
C LYS A 382 27.14 -16.16 -21.54
N ALA A 383 25.99 -15.50 -21.62
CA ALA A 383 24.80 -15.90 -20.91
C ALA A 383 24.43 -17.35 -21.24
N LEU A 384 24.10 -18.12 -20.21
CA LEU A 384 23.56 -19.45 -20.36
C LEU A 384 22.08 -19.37 -20.73
N THR A 385 21.59 -20.40 -21.42
CA THR A 385 20.15 -20.58 -21.64
C THR A 385 19.47 -20.91 -20.31
N LYS A 386 18.13 -20.78 -20.27
CA LYS A 386 17.32 -21.16 -19.11
C LYS A 386 17.55 -22.64 -18.74
N GLU A 387 17.64 -23.51 -19.73
CA GLU A 387 17.84 -24.96 -19.58
C GLU A 387 19.21 -25.27 -18.98
N GLU A 388 20.27 -24.64 -19.47
CA GLU A 388 21.63 -24.79 -18.93
C GLU A 388 21.72 -24.27 -17.49
N ALA A 389 21.13 -23.12 -17.20
CA ALA A 389 21.08 -22.55 -15.85
C ALA A 389 20.31 -23.49 -14.90
N ARG A 390 19.18 -24.07 -15.37
CA ARG A 390 18.41 -25.08 -14.62
C ARG A 390 19.26 -26.29 -14.29
N GLU A 391 19.96 -26.84 -15.26
CA GLU A 391 20.79 -28.02 -15.03
C GLU A 391 21.86 -27.76 -13.98
N ILE A 392 22.56 -26.64 -14.04
CA ILE A 392 23.59 -26.25 -13.08
C ILE A 392 22.99 -26.04 -11.68
N MET A 393 21.92 -25.24 -11.58
CA MET A 393 21.31 -24.91 -10.29
C MET A 393 20.70 -26.14 -9.62
N MET A 394 20.00 -26.99 -10.37
CA MET A 394 19.35 -28.19 -9.82
C MET A 394 20.35 -29.29 -9.47
N LYS A 395 21.37 -29.55 -10.30
CA LYS A 395 22.28 -30.67 -10.11
C LYS A 395 23.51 -30.34 -9.25
N GLN A 396 24.01 -29.11 -9.29
CA GLN A 396 25.27 -28.75 -8.66
C GLN A 396 25.13 -27.80 -7.46
N MET A 397 24.06 -26.99 -7.39
CA MET A 397 23.93 -25.95 -6.37
C MET A 397 22.81 -26.22 -5.38
N SER A 398 21.75 -26.92 -5.79
CA SER A 398 20.61 -27.27 -4.94
C SER A 398 21.04 -28.15 -3.76
N GLY A 399 20.66 -27.75 -2.54
CA GLY A 399 21.01 -28.46 -1.31
C GLY A 399 22.43 -28.23 -0.81
N THR A 400 23.27 -27.50 -1.56
CA THR A 400 24.64 -27.11 -1.15
C THR A 400 24.77 -25.60 -1.09
N VAL A 401 24.72 -24.91 -2.22
CA VAL A 401 24.79 -23.45 -2.28
C VAL A 401 23.43 -22.83 -2.00
N LEU A 402 22.38 -23.37 -2.60
CA LEU A 402 21.04 -22.80 -2.65
C LEU A 402 20.01 -23.70 -1.97
N ASP A 403 18.97 -23.08 -1.45
CA ASP A 403 17.78 -23.74 -0.93
C ASP A 403 17.08 -24.55 -2.04
N PRO A 404 16.95 -25.89 -1.89
CA PRO A 404 16.43 -26.75 -2.94
C PRO A 404 14.97 -26.45 -3.32
N ASP A 405 14.15 -26.05 -2.36
CA ASP A 405 12.73 -25.76 -2.63
C ASP A 405 12.57 -24.41 -3.35
N LEU A 406 13.41 -23.44 -3.03
CA LEU A 406 13.42 -22.17 -3.74
C LEU A 406 13.97 -22.26 -5.16
N VAL A 407 14.93 -23.15 -5.40
CA VAL A 407 15.42 -23.42 -6.77
C VAL A 407 14.30 -24.03 -7.63
N LYS A 408 13.54 -25.00 -7.11
CA LYS A 408 12.37 -25.58 -7.79
C LYS A 408 11.32 -24.51 -8.08
N LEU A 409 10.97 -23.73 -7.07
CA LEU A 409 9.99 -22.64 -7.17
C LEU A 409 10.36 -21.61 -8.27
N LEU A 410 11.63 -21.24 -8.37
CA LEU A 410 12.08 -20.33 -9.42
C LEU A 410 11.77 -20.89 -10.81
N PHE A 411 12.11 -22.14 -11.06
CA PHE A 411 11.90 -22.75 -12.38
C PHE A 411 10.42 -23.00 -12.68
N GLU A 412 9.59 -23.30 -11.69
CA GLU A 412 8.12 -23.34 -11.84
C GLU A 412 7.58 -21.99 -12.34
N ILE A 413 8.00 -20.88 -11.72
CA ILE A 413 7.60 -19.52 -12.14
C ILE A 413 8.04 -19.23 -13.58
N LEU A 414 9.28 -19.57 -13.92
CA LEU A 414 9.83 -19.30 -15.25
C LEU A 414 9.17 -20.18 -16.34
N ASP A 415 8.68 -21.37 -16.00
CA ASP A 415 7.95 -22.23 -16.92
C ASP A 415 6.54 -21.70 -17.18
N GLU A 416 5.83 -21.28 -16.13
CA GLU A 416 4.51 -20.64 -16.24
C GLU A 416 4.55 -19.39 -17.14
N GLU A 417 5.57 -18.54 -16.99
CA GLU A 417 5.74 -17.35 -17.83
C GLU A 417 6.01 -17.68 -19.30
N GLY A 418 6.83 -18.71 -19.56
CA GLY A 418 7.11 -19.14 -20.92
C GLY A 418 5.91 -19.78 -21.64
N GLU A 419 4.95 -20.32 -20.90
CA GLU A 419 3.68 -20.82 -21.45
C GLU A 419 2.72 -19.67 -21.78
N GLU A 420 2.60 -18.66 -20.90
CA GLU A 420 1.77 -17.46 -21.14
C GLU A 420 2.25 -16.61 -22.32
N GLU A 421 3.55 -16.58 -22.61
CA GLU A 421 4.10 -15.87 -23.78
C GLU A 421 3.82 -16.61 -25.10
N LYS A 422 3.64 -17.92 -25.09
CA LYS A 422 3.31 -18.72 -26.27
C LYS A 422 1.83 -18.70 -26.62
N GLU A 423 0.96 -18.35 -25.65
CA GLU A 423 -0.50 -18.24 -25.85
C GLU A 423 -0.96 -16.82 -26.26
N LYS A 424 -0.06 -15.84 -26.27
CA LYS A 424 -0.29 -14.47 -26.75
C LYS A 424 0.22 -14.26 -28.16
#